data_7bd05ba0f6c00d65ebc813d3fe058117
#
_entry.id   7bd05ba0f6c00d65ebc813d3fe058117
#
_cell.length_a   1.000
_cell.length_b   1.000
_cell.length_c   1.000
_cell.angle_alpha   90.00
_cell.angle_beta   90.00
_cell.angle_gamma   90.00
#
_symmetry.space_group_name_H-M   'P 1'
#
loop_
_entity.id
_entity.type
_entity.pdbx_description
1 polymer ?
#
loop_
_entity_poly.entity_id
_entity_poly.type
_entity_poly.pdbx_seq_one_letter_code
_entity_poly.pdbx_strand_id
1 'polypeptide(L)'
;ILETTISFIISANNNIPRIKKSVEYISKTYGERIEIDEEIFGIDLKDFKENMYTFPKIDKLVKLTEEDFKNAGTGFRAKRLVDTIGKIKDGFLESTENLSDEQLYEKLIQLDGVGPKVANCIMLFGYNRLDSFPIDVWVKRVMHEVFFKGEEEKDVTNDRIMNIVKDIQNRG
;
A
#
# COMPACT_ATOMS: atom_id res chain seq x y z
N ILE A 1 7.16 4.75 3.75
CA ILE A 1 7.15 3.30 3.45
C ILE A 1 6.22 2.56 4.42
N LEU A 2 6.37 2.71 5.74
CA LEU A 2 5.56 2.02 6.77
C LEU A 2 4.05 2.20 6.54
N GLU A 3 3.57 3.44 6.48
CA GLU A 3 2.15 3.77 6.22
C GLU A 3 1.67 3.16 4.90
N THR A 4 2.46 3.30 3.84
CA THR A 4 2.16 2.75 2.52
C THR A 4 1.98 1.22 2.58
N THR A 5 2.91 0.52 3.24
CA THR A 5 2.85 -0.94 3.40
C THR A 5 1.58 -1.38 4.13
N ILE A 6 1.31 -0.79 5.28
CA ILE A 6 0.12 -1.11 6.09
C ILE A 6 -1.18 -0.80 5.32
N SER A 7 -1.24 0.36 4.67
CA SER A 7 -2.42 0.78 3.89
C SER A 7 -2.70 -0.15 2.71
N PHE A 8 -1.66 -0.61 2.00
CA PHE A 8 -1.85 -1.55 0.89
C PHE A 8 -2.23 -2.97 1.36
N ILE A 9 -1.77 -3.43 2.53
CA ILE A 9 -2.27 -4.68 3.14
C ILE A 9 -3.76 -4.53 3.48
N ILE A 10 -4.18 -3.40 4.05
CA ILE A 10 -5.59 -3.09 4.32
C ILE A 10 -6.40 -3.05 3.02
N SER A 11 -5.81 -2.62 1.92
CA SER A 11 -6.49 -2.49 0.62
C SER A 11 -6.78 -3.83 -0.07
N ALA A 12 -6.09 -4.91 0.29
CA ALA A 12 -6.23 -6.21 -0.36
C ALA A 12 -7.67 -6.73 -0.27
N ASN A 13 -8.33 -6.98 -1.41
CA ASN A 13 -9.73 -7.40 -1.49
C ASN A 13 -10.68 -6.51 -0.67
N ASN A 14 -10.58 -5.19 -0.82
CA ASN A 14 -11.33 -4.20 -0.07
C ASN A 14 -11.83 -3.09 -1.00
N ASN A 15 -12.70 -2.19 -0.52
CA ASN A 15 -13.16 -1.01 -1.24
C ASN A 15 -12.62 0.28 -0.62
N ILE A 16 -12.52 1.33 -1.44
CA ILE A 16 -11.92 2.61 -1.05
C ILE A 16 -12.53 3.22 0.21
N PRO A 17 -13.88 3.30 0.38
CA PRO A 17 -14.46 3.87 1.60
C PRO A 17 -14.06 3.13 2.87
N ARG A 18 -13.99 1.79 2.83
CA ARG A 18 -13.58 0.99 3.99
C ARG A 18 -12.08 1.13 4.27
N ILE A 19 -11.24 1.15 3.23
CA ILE A 19 -9.81 1.36 3.36
C ILE A 19 -9.56 2.70 4.06
N LYS A 20 -10.15 3.79 3.53
CA LYS A 20 -10.06 5.14 4.09
C LYS A 20 -10.47 5.14 5.57
N LYS A 21 -11.64 4.61 5.90
CA LYS A 21 -12.13 4.54 7.28
C LYS A 21 -11.18 3.78 8.21
N SER A 22 -10.59 2.67 7.76
CA SER A 22 -9.65 1.89 8.57
C SER A 22 -8.35 2.65 8.84
N VAL A 23 -7.77 3.27 7.79
CA VAL A 23 -6.54 4.07 7.92
C VAL A 23 -6.76 5.29 8.80
N GLU A 24 -7.87 6.02 8.59
CA GLU A 24 -8.24 7.18 9.42
C GLU A 24 -8.45 6.78 10.89
N TYR A 25 -9.11 5.65 11.15
CA TYR A 25 -9.29 5.15 12.51
C TYR A 25 -7.94 4.85 13.18
N ILE A 26 -7.03 4.17 12.48
CA ILE A 26 -5.69 3.85 12.99
C ILE A 26 -4.91 5.14 13.29
N SER A 27 -4.90 6.10 12.37
CA SER A 27 -4.23 7.37 12.54
C SER A 27 -4.81 8.17 13.72
N LYS A 28 -6.14 8.29 13.79
CA LYS A 28 -6.83 9.06 14.85
C LYS A 28 -6.67 8.45 16.24
N THR A 29 -6.65 7.11 16.32
CA THR A 29 -6.62 6.39 17.61
C THR A 29 -5.21 6.25 18.14
N TYR A 30 -4.23 6.03 17.28
CA TYR A 30 -2.87 5.65 17.67
C TYR A 30 -1.78 6.60 17.18
N GLY A 31 -2.10 7.50 16.25
CA GLY A 31 -1.19 8.54 15.76
C GLY A 31 -1.14 9.77 16.68
N GLU A 32 -0.37 10.75 16.27
CA GLU A 32 -0.23 12.03 16.97
C GLU A 32 -1.03 13.09 16.22
N ARG A 33 -1.73 13.96 16.97
CA ARG A 33 -2.46 15.08 16.35
C ARG A 33 -1.48 16.03 15.70
N ILE A 34 -1.79 16.46 14.48
CA ILE A 34 -1.00 17.47 13.77
C ILE A 34 -1.53 18.83 14.14
N GLU A 35 -0.67 19.65 14.78
CA GLU A 35 -0.96 21.06 15.00
C GLU A 35 -0.55 21.85 13.74
N ILE A 36 -1.50 22.59 13.19
CA ILE A 36 -1.27 23.39 11.98
C ILE A 36 -1.30 24.85 12.38
N ASP A 37 -0.24 25.56 12.08
CA ASP A 37 -0.17 27.00 12.19
C ASP A 37 -0.84 27.64 10.95
N GLU A 38 -1.97 28.30 11.16
CA GLU A 38 -2.76 28.94 10.10
C GLU A 38 -2.03 30.07 9.42
N GLU A 39 -1.12 30.75 10.12
CA GLU A 39 -0.38 31.89 9.57
C GLU A 39 0.57 31.47 8.45
N ILE A 40 1.06 30.22 8.48
CA ILE A 40 2.02 29.71 7.50
C ILE A 40 1.36 29.40 6.14
N PHE A 41 0.10 28.98 6.13
CA PHE A 41 -0.53 28.47 4.91
C PHE A 41 -1.52 29.44 4.26
N GLY A 42 -2.00 30.46 4.95
CA GLY A 42 -2.95 31.46 4.40
C GLY A 42 -4.28 30.84 3.90
N ILE A 43 -4.60 29.64 4.31
CA ILE A 43 -5.77 28.86 3.88
C ILE A 43 -6.67 28.62 5.10
N ASP A 44 -7.98 28.78 4.96
CA ASP A 44 -8.94 28.40 6.01
C ASP A 44 -8.98 26.86 6.13
N LEU A 45 -8.30 26.37 7.14
CA LEU A 45 -8.17 24.93 7.41
C LEU A 45 -9.19 24.41 8.44
N LYS A 46 -10.27 25.17 8.73
CA LYS A 46 -11.26 24.80 9.77
C LYS A 46 -11.81 23.39 9.57
N ASP A 47 -12.11 23.01 8.33
CA ASP A 47 -12.64 21.68 8.01
C ASP A 47 -11.60 20.56 8.12
N PHE A 48 -10.30 20.90 8.06
CA PHE A 48 -9.20 19.93 8.16
C PHE A 48 -8.67 19.77 9.60
N LYS A 49 -8.74 20.81 10.43
CA LYS A 49 -8.11 20.86 11.76
C LYS A 49 -8.56 19.75 12.72
N GLU A 50 -9.80 19.33 12.65
CA GLU A 50 -10.35 18.39 13.63
C GLU A 50 -9.89 16.94 13.42
N ASN A 51 -9.35 16.60 12.25
CA ASN A 51 -9.10 15.22 11.82
C ASN A 51 -7.70 14.95 11.27
N MET A 52 -6.72 15.82 11.52
CA MET A 52 -5.36 15.60 11.05
C MET A 52 -4.50 14.90 12.11
N TYR A 53 -4.14 13.67 11.81
CA TYR A 53 -3.29 12.84 12.65
C TYR A 53 -2.20 12.21 11.79
N THR A 54 -0.99 12.09 12.35
CA THR A 54 0.06 11.29 11.71
C THR A 54 -0.34 9.83 11.69
N PHE A 55 0.19 9.08 10.73
CA PHE A 55 0.14 7.62 10.85
C PHE A 55 1.03 7.19 12.02
N PRO A 56 0.63 6.18 12.84
CA PRO A 56 1.40 5.78 14.01
C PRO A 56 2.80 5.29 13.65
N LYS A 57 3.78 5.63 14.47
CA LYS A 57 5.16 5.12 14.37
C LYS A 57 5.20 3.63 14.73
N ILE A 58 6.26 2.95 14.33
CA ILE A 58 6.42 1.50 14.55
C ILE A 58 6.35 1.12 16.03
N ASP A 59 6.91 1.92 16.93
CA ASP A 59 6.89 1.71 18.38
C ASP A 59 5.48 1.73 18.99
N LYS A 60 4.53 2.38 18.35
CA LYS A 60 3.11 2.34 18.69
C LYS A 60 2.42 1.12 18.08
N LEU A 61 2.66 0.87 16.78
CA LEU A 61 2.01 -0.22 16.05
C LEU A 61 2.33 -1.61 16.62
N VAL A 62 3.55 -1.84 17.10
CA VAL A 62 3.95 -3.13 17.68
C VAL A 62 3.22 -3.49 18.97
N LYS A 63 2.56 -2.54 19.60
CA LYS A 63 1.77 -2.75 20.82
C LYS A 63 0.31 -3.13 20.52
N LEU A 64 -0.10 -3.00 19.26
CA LEU A 64 -1.46 -3.28 18.84
C LEU A 64 -1.66 -4.78 18.66
N THR A 65 -2.82 -5.23 19.06
CA THR A 65 -3.29 -6.62 18.95
C THR A 65 -4.13 -6.81 17.68
N GLU A 66 -4.44 -8.07 17.35
CA GLU A 66 -5.42 -8.35 16.29
C GLU A 66 -6.77 -7.71 16.56
N GLU A 67 -7.19 -7.62 17.84
CA GLU A 67 -8.46 -7.01 18.21
C GLU A 67 -8.48 -5.50 17.93
N ASP A 68 -7.38 -4.80 18.18
CA ASP A 68 -7.25 -3.38 17.84
C ASP A 68 -7.41 -3.15 16.34
N PHE A 69 -6.80 -3.99 15.50
CA PHE A 69 -6.96 -3.91 14.05
C PHE A 69 -8.36 -4.32 13.60
N LYS A 70 -9.01 -5.30 14.24
CA LYS A 70 -10.40 -5.66 13.94
C LYS A 70 -11.34 -4.48 14.26
N ASN A 71 -11.12 -3.78 15.36
CA ASN A 71 -11.86 -2.57 15.74
C ASN A 71 -11.67 -1.43 14.71
N ALA A 72 -10.50 -1.37 14.07
CA ALA A 72 -10.27 -0.48 12.93
C ALA A 72 -10.97 -0.93 11.63
N GLY A 73 -11.72 -2.03 11.63
CA GLY A 73 -12.46 -2.53 10.48
C GLY A 73 -11.63 -3.32 9.46
N THR A 74 -10.43 -3.78 9.82
CA THR A 74 -9.54 -4.51 8.90
C THR A 74 -9.96 -5.97 8.68
N GLY A 75 -10.82 -6.53 9.54
CA GLY A 75 -11.38 -7.88 9.43
C GLY A 75 -10.28 -8.95 9.44
N PHE A 76 -10.31 -9.88 8.48
CA PHE A 76 -9.36 -11.00 8.38
C PHE A 76 -7.90 -10.55 8.14
N ARG A 77 -7.66 -9.27 7.84
CA ARG A 77 -6.32 -8.72 7.63
C ARG A 77 -5.60 -8.39 8.93
N ALA A 78 -6.34 -8.34 10.04
CA ALA A 78 -5.80 -7.98 11.35
C ALA A 78 -4.55 -8.82 11.72
N LYS A 79 -4.64 -10.16 11.59
CA LYS A 79 -3.51 -11.04 11.86
C LYS A 79 -2.31 -10.74 10.96
N ARG A 80 -2.53 -10.55 9.65
CA ARG A 80 -1.46 -10.23 8.70
C ARG A 80 -0.76 -8.91 9.02
N LEU A 81 -1.52 -7.93 9.51
CA LEU A 81 -0.97 -6.64 9.95
C LEU A 81 -0.06 -6.82 11.16
N VAL A 82 -0.48 -7.58 12.18
CA VAL A 82 0.33 -7.87 13.36
C VAL A 82 1.62 -8.59 12.97
N ASP A 83 1.53 -9.66 12.15
CA ASP A 83 2.68 -10.44 11.71
C ASP A 83 3.67 -9.57 10.90
N THR A 84 3.15 -8.76 9.98
CA THR A 84 3.98 -7.83 9.18
C THR A 84 4.64 -6.75 10.02
N ILE A 85 3.91 -6.16 10.97
CA ILE A 85 4.44 -5.14 11.89
C ILE A 85 5.57 -5.72 12.75
N GLY A 86 5.43 -6.98 13.19
CA GLY A 86 6.50 -7.69 13.88
C GLY A 86 7.78 -7.77 13.05
N LYS A 87 7.68 -8.21 11.79
CA LYS A 87 8.82 -8.27 10.87
C LYS A 87 9.45 -6.88 10.62
N ILE A 88 8.62 -5.84 10.46
CA ILE A 88 9.10 -4.47 10.28
C ILE A 88 9.88 -3.99 11.49
N LYS A 89 9.38 -4.25 12.69
CA LYS A 89 10.10 -3.94 13.95
C LYS A 89 11.47 -4.60 14.00
N ASP A 90 11.60 -5.83 13.51
CA ASP A 90 12.83 -6.61 13.51
C ASP A 90 13.82 -6.22 12.39
N GLY A 91 13.68 -5.01 11.81
CA GLY A 91 14.62 -4.45 10.84
C GLY A 91 14.32 -4.81 9.39
N PHE A 92 13.08 -5.22 9.07
CA PHE A 92 12.73 -5.56 7.69
C PHE A 92 12.91 -4.38 6.72
N LEU A 93 12.45 -3.17 7.09
CA LEU A 93 12.56 -2.01 6.21
C LEU A 93 14.01 -1.58 6.00
N GLU A 94 14.82 -1.60 7.05
CA GLU A 94 16.26 -1.32 7.00
C GLU A 94 16.98 -2.30 6.06
N SER A 95 16.54 -3.56 6.05
CA SER A 95 17.12 -4.60 5.18
C SER A 95 16.74 -4.45 3.69
N THR A 96 15.87 -3.49 3.35
CA THR A 96 15.48 -3.21 1.96
C THR A 96 16.24 -2.05 1.34
N GLU A 97 17.09 -1.37 2.09
CA GLU A 97 17.96 -0.32 1.58
C GLU A 97 18.93 -0.87 0.52
N ASN A 98 19.09 -0.14 -0.58
CA ASN A 98 20.00 -0.48 -1.68
C ASN A 98 19.72 -1.80 -2.43
N LEU A 99 18.54 -2.40 -2.29
CA LEU A 99 18.15 -3.55 -3.09
C LEU A 99 17.80 -3.13 -4.54
N SER A 100 18.08 -4.04 -5.52
CA SER A 100 17.51 -3.92 -6.86
C SER A 100 15.99 -4.09 -6.82
N ASP A 101 15.30 -3.75 -7.90
CA ASP A 101 13.84 -3.87 -7.96
C ASP A 101 13.39 -5.33 -7.80
N GLU A 102 14.10 -6.27 -8.41
CA GLU A 102 13.83 -7.70 -8.27
C GLU A 102 14.04 -8.17 -6.84
N GLN A 103 15.16 -7.77 -6.21
CA GLN A 103 15.45 -8.12 -4.82
C GLN A 103 14.44 -7.52 -3.85
N LEU A 104 14.03 -6.28 -4.09
CA LEU A 104 13.02 -5.60 -3.29
C LEU A 104 11.66 -6.30 -3.42
N TYR A 105 11.25 -6.64 -4.65
CA TYR A 105 10.03 -7.40 -4.90
C TYR A 105 10.02 -8.73 -4.14
N GLU A 106 11.07 -9.54 -4.31
CA GLU A 106 11.22 -10.84 -3.64
C GLU A 106 11.22 -10.70 -2.10
N LYS A 107 11.74 -9.60 -1.60
CA LYS A 107 11.72 -9.29 -0.18
C LYS A 107 10.31 -8.94 0.30
N LEU A 108 9.60 -8.07 -0.42
CA LEU A 108 8.27 -7.59 -0.05
C LEU A 108 7.22 -8.71 -0.04
N ILE A 109 7.28 -9.66 -0.97
CA ILE A 109 6.33 -10.80 -0.99
C ILE A 109 6.49 -11.76 0.20
N GLN A 110 7.56 -11.63 1.00
CA GLN A 110 7.72 -12.38 2.26
C GLN A 110 6.88 -11.81 3.40
N LEU A 111 6.30 -10.62 3.24
CA LEU A 111 5.41 -10.03 4.24
C LEU A 111 4.01 -10.65 4.16
N ASP A 112 3.42 -10.85 5.32
CA ASP A 112 2.08 -11.43 5.42
C ASP A 112 1.02 -10.48 4.83
N GLY A 113 0.28 -10.96 3.85
CA GLY A 113 -0.72 -10.16 3.13
C GLY A 113 -0.19 -9.34 1.95
N VAL A 114 1.10 -9.49 1.62
CA VAL A 114 1.71 -8.88 0.45
C VAL A 114 1.84 -9.92 -0.68
N GLY A 115 0.95 -9.82 -1.67
CA GLY A 115 1.06 -10.56 -2.93
C GLY A 115 1.63 -9.67 -4.04
N PRO A 116 1.74 -10.20 -5.28
CA PRO A 116 2.36 -9.49 -6.42
C PRO A 116 1.83 -8.07 -6.64
N LYS A 117 0.51 -7.88 -6.62
CA LYS A 117 -0.11 -6.55 -6.80
C LYS A 117 0.27 -5.59 -5.66
N VAL A 118 0.21 -6.06 -4.41
CA VAL A 118 0.51 -5.23 -3.23
C VAL A 118 2.00 -4.89 -3.19
N ALA A 119 2.88 -5.84 -3.52
CA ALA A 119 4.32 -5.59 -3.61
C ALA A 119 4.64 -4.47 -4.61
N ASN A 120 4.10 -4.56 -5.83
CA ASN A 120 4.27 -3.50 -6.84
C ASN A 120 3.69 -2.14 -6.39
N CYS A 121 2.56 -2.12 -5.68
CA CYS A 121 2.05 -0.89 -5.10
C CYS A 121 3.01 -0.29 -4.05
N ILE A 122 3.56 -1.12 -3.17
CA ILE A 122 4.52 -0.67 -2.15
C ILE A 122 5.80 -0.15 -2.83
N MET A 123 6.31 -0.85 -3.84
CA MET A 123 7.47 -0.42 -4.62
C MET A 123 7.23 0.94 -5.28
N LEU A 124 6.10 1.09 -5.97
CA LEU A 124 5.77 2.32 -6.69
C LEU A 124 5.56 3.50 -5.73
N PHE A 125 4.71 3.36 -4.73
CA PHE A 125 4.27 4.47 -3.87
C PHE A 125 5.10 4.63 -2.59
N GLY A 126 5.77 3.59 -2.13
CA GLY A 126 6.59 3.61 -0.92
C GLY A 126 8.07 3.81 -1.20
N TYR A 127 8.60 3.16 -2.23
CA TYR A 127 10.02 3.20 -2.60
C TYR A 127 10.31 4.06 -3.83
N ASN A 128 9.29 4.67 -4.44
CA ASN A 128 9.41 5.47 -5.66
C ASN A 128 10.07 4.72 -6.84
N ARG A 129 9.77 3.40 -6.94
CA ARG A 129 10.24 2.54 -8.05
C ARG A 129 9.27 2.67 -9.22
N LEU A 130 9.53 3.63 -10.11
CA LEU A 130 8.60 4.04 -11.17
C LEU A 130 8.36 2.96 -12.23
N ASP A 131 9.25 1.99 -12.35
CA ASP A 131 9.10 0.84 -13.25
C ASP A 131 8.18 -0.25 -12.69
N SER A 132 7.75 -0.13 -11.43
CA SER A 132 6.79 -1.05 -10.82
C SER A 132 5.40 -0.84 -11.40
N PHE A 133 4.78 -1.92 -11.86
CA PHE A 133 3.46 -1.88 -12.50
C PHE A 133 2.45 -2.78 -11.76
N PRO A 134 1.63 -2.20 -10.86
CA PRO A 134 0.64 -2.97 -10.11
C PRO A 134 -0.51 -3.44 -11.01
N ILE A 135 -0.61 -4.73 -11.27
CA ILE A 135 -1.69 -5.30 -12.08
C ILE A 135 -2.84 -5.73 -11.17
N ASP A 136 -3.93 -5.00 -11.24
CA ASP A 136 -5.21 -5.37 -10.63
C ASP A 136 -6.26 -5.74 -11.67
N VAL A 137 -7.48 -6.02 -11.23
CA VAL A 137 -8.60 -6.38 -12.11
C VAL A 137 -8.91 -5.26 -13.12
N TRP A 138 -8.79 -4.00 -12.72
CA TRP A 138 -9.08 -2.88 -13.61
C TRP A 138 -7.99 -2.68 -14.65
N VAL A 139 -6.72 -2.77 -14.23
CA VAL A 139 -5.58 -2.75 -15.14
C VAL A 139 -5.69 -3.88 -16.15
N LYS A 140 -6.01 -5.12 -15.72
CA LYS A 140 -6.25 -6.24 -16.63
C LYS A 140 -7.30 -5.94 -17.68
N ARG A 141 -8.45 -5.39 -17.27
CA ARG A 141 -9.53 -5.04 -18.20
C ARG A 141 -9.10 -3.99 -19.22
N VAL A 142 -8.44 -2.93 -18.75
CA VAL A 142 -7.93 -1.89 -19.66
C VAL A 142 -6.92 -2.47 -20.64
N MET A 143 -5.96 -3.27 -20.15
CA MET A 143 -4.96 -3.90 -21.01
C MET A 143 -5.59 -4.85 -22.03
N HIS A 144 -6.61 -5.62 -21.60
CA HIS A 144 -7.37 -6.49 -22.51
C HIS A 144 -8.04 -5.68 -23.64
N GLU A 145 -8.76 -4.62 -23.29
CA GLU A 145 -9.47 -3.79 -24.27
C GLU A 145 -8.53 -3.07 -25.26
N VAL A 146 -7.36 -2.68 -24.80
CA VAL A 146 -6.43 -1.87 -25.61
C VAL A 146 -5.48 -2.74 -26.44
N PHE A 147 -4.91 -3.78 -25.83
CA PHE A 147 -3.80 -4.54 -26.43
C PHE A 147 -4.16 -5.98 -26.81
N PHE A 148 -5.23 -6.55 -26.26
CA PHE A 148 -5.61 -7.95 -26.46
C PHE A 148 -7.04 -8.08 -26.99
N LYS A 149 -7.53 -7.06 -27.69
CA LYS A 149 -8.88 -7.04 -28.23
C LYS A 149 -9.13 -8.24 -29.16
N GLY A 150 -10.17 -9.01 -28.82
CA GLY A 150 -10.54 -10.22 -29.57
C GLY A 150 -10.01 -11.52 -28.97
N GLU A 151 -9.21 -11.47 -27.92
CA GLU A 151 -8.82 -12.64 -27.13
C GLU A 151 -9.78 -12.84 -25.95
N GLU A 152 -9.81 -14.02 -25.35
CA GLU A 152 -10.56 -14.23 -24.12
C GLU A 152 -9.82 -13.64 -22.91
N GLU A 153 -10.52 -12.95 -22.01
CA GLU A 153 -9.91 -12.29 -20.84
C GLU A 153 -9.07 -13.25 -19.96
N LYS A 154 -9.47 -14.54 -19.91
CA LYS A 154 -8.72 -15.59 -19.18
C LYS A 154 -7.33 -15.87 -19.74
N ASP A 155 -7.09 -15.61 -21.03
CA ASP A 155 -5.82 -15.87 -21.73
C ASP A 155 -4.84 -14.70 -21.59
N VAL A 156 -5.29 -13.57 -21.05
CA VAL A 156 -4.47 -12.40 -20.76
C VAL A 156 -3.81 -12.56 -19.39
N THR A 157 -2.62 -13.13 -19.39
CA THR A 157 -1.83 -13.34 -18.16
C THR A 157 -1.08 -12.09 -17.75
N ASN A 158 -0.68 -12.03 -16.47
CA ASN A 158 0.14 -10.92 -15.96
C ASN A 158 1.45 -10.78 -16.71
N ASP A 159 2.08 -11.91 -17.09
CA ASP A 159 3.35 -11.92 -17.83
C ASP A 159 3.21 -11.29 -19.21
N ARG A 160 2.09 -11.57 -19.91
CA ARG A 160 1.81 -10.96 -21.22
C ARG A 160 1.62 -9.44 -21.09
N ILE A 161 0.92 -9.00 -20.05
CA ILE A 161 0.75 -7.57 -19.74
C ILE A 161 2.12 -6.95 -19.47
N MET A 162 2.94 -7.56 -18.60
CA MET A 162 4.27 -7.05 -18.26
C MET A 162 5.21 -6.96 -19.46
N ASN A 163 5.11 -7.86 -20.43
CA ASN A 163 5.89 -7.78 -21.67
C ASN A 163 5.54 -6.52 -22.47
N ILE A 164 4.24 -6.20 -22.60
CA ILE A 164 3.80 -4.96 -23.26
C ILE A 164 4.27 -3.73 -22.49
N VAL A 165 4.16 -3.74 -21.16
CA VAL A 165 4.60 -2.63 -20.30
C VAL A 165 6.09 -2.36 -20.49
N LYS A 166 6.94 -3.42 -20.47
CA LYS A 166 8.38 -3.32 -20.72
C LYS A 166 8.68 -2.78 -22.12
N ASP A 167 7.96 -3.22 -23.13
CA ASP A 167 8.10 -2.69 -24.50
C ASP A 167 7.79 -1.20 -24.58
N ILE A 168 6.78 -0.72 -23.85
CA ILE A 168 6.42 0.69 -23.81
C ILE A 168 7.48 1.49 -23.05
N GLN A 169 7.94 1.03 -21.91
CA GLN A 169 8.99 1.67 -21.10
C GLN A 169 10.31 1.81 -21.88
N ASN A 170 10.66 0.82 -22.70
CA ASN A 170 11.88 0.85 -23.53
C ASN A 170 11.79 1.80 -24.74
N ARG A 171 10.62 2.30 -25.11
CA ARG A 171 10.41 3.20 -26.24
C ARG A 171 10.35 4.68 -25.85
N GLY A 172 10.24 5.00 -24.57
CA GLY A 172 10.18 6.36 -24.01
C GLY A 172 11.52 6.81 -23.47
#